data_a50a10fdcc88780a3639dc0381bcc0ab
#
_entry.id   a50a10fdcc88780a3639dc0381bcc0ab
#
_cell.length_a   1.000
_cell.length_b   1.000
_cell.length_c   1.000
_cell.angle_alpha   90.00
_cell.angle_beta   90.00
_cell.angle_gamma   90.00
#
_symmetry.space_group_name_H-M   'P 1'
#
loop_
_entity.id
_entity.type
_entity.pdbx_description
1 polymer ?
#
loop_
_entity_poly.entity_id
_entity_poly.type
_entity_poly.pdbx_seq_one_letter_code
_entity_poly.pdbx_strand_id
1 'polypeptide(L)'
;MEIIKKFKSFIRYYDPANFQLIYSLKAATTIAFNCFLCFYFFGISGAVMAVNITMGIFFISALECKDRSKFAFLLLYIALSCAFMPFVGPFISLGVWLSLIVFVWIFVVGISQIYSSNLNKILLAVNATGLVAFVTKAAVGLNVPDSIGGLILAGVLSIIIKFENFGKYGKFTKKSISFLLDNAILSSKALGTSHFYASIADLMSSIDKTKEIFANKSLKIKDVKLVRNQAKALFYFYKVEEIALLLRTLGASFERIEDKALLNEVKNEIAYNLFELKKIFKNQTPKLKFEALNLAKNSNFKIFASSLGVLYDKFLLIKEGGEDKLSFNNTKKITLKEAFKKINLKNEVLKESLRLAICMSLAIFIAQALHINHGIWIAIAVMSLNKSDEDALKNAGRDSLLGGVIGFFIALAFVKFMGESYAFYVVVFIGMFLVYYLKAYKQIVFATTFMFEFTSIFSLIKRDFLALMVDRLLDVAAGFLIVFVTYLLTRKNDYTAIKNSLSSALIGFRNLVQISLNESNKDAFSADEKAILGSLNELNYAIKVSKNLDELKEKNALQNDIKIISDRFLMLDKKIKKLPYYFISEIEAKLLCKDENVKKLILRVALKQNEIYSALSF
;
A
#
# COMPACT_ATOMS: atom_id res chain seq x y z
N MET A 1 16.44 -28.67 -9.52
CA MET A 1 15.16 -28.48 -10.23
C MET A 1 14.06 -27.92 -9.31
N GLU A 2 13.97 -28.34 -8.05
CA GLU A 2 12.96 -27.85 -7.08
C GLU A 2 13.15 -26.38 -6.69
N ILE A 3 14.39 -25.92 -6.48
CA ILE A 3 14.70 -24.51 -6.17
C ILE A 3 14.27 -23.60 -7.32
N ILE A 4 14.49 -23.99 -8.57
CA ILE A 4 14.06 -23.23 -9.75
C ILE A 4 12.52 -23.15 -9.81
N LYS A 5 11.82 -24.25 -9.47
CA LYS A 5 10.35 -24.25 -9.41
C LYS A 5 9.83 -23.33 -8.28
N LYS A 6 10.45 -23.37 -7.09
CA LYS A 6 10.13 -22.47 -5.97
C LYS A 6 10.38 -21.00 -6.33
N PHE A 7 11.51 -20.70 -6.97
CA PHE A 7 11.85 -19.35 -7.43
C PHE A 7 10.89 -18.84 -8.51
N LYS A 8 10.54 -19.68 -9.48
CA LYS A 8 9.56 -19.34 -10.53
C LYS A 8 8.16 -19.13 -9.95
N SER A 9 7.78 -19.92 -8.95
CA SER A 9 6.53 -19.75 -8.20
C SER A 9 6.55 -18.44 -7.42
N PHE A 10 7.66 -18.11 -6.74
CA PHE A 10 7.82 -16.85 -6.02
C PHE A 10 7.69 -15.64 -6.96
N ILE A 11 8.40 -15.62 -8.09
CA ILE A 11 8.30 -14.52 -9.07
C ILE A 11 6.88 -14.38 -9.58
N ARG A 12 6.21 -15.50 -9.88
CA ARG A 12 4.83 -15.49 -10.36
C ARG A 12 3.85 -14.95 -9.32
N TYR A 13 4.09 -15.23 -8.04
CA TYR A 13 3.29 -14.71 -6.94
C TYR A 13 3.57 -13.23 -6.67
N TYR A 14 4.84 -12.84 -6.68
CA TYR A 14 5.27 -11.49 -6.35
C TYR A 14 5.08 -10.48 -7.49
N ASP A 15 5.41 -10.86 -8.72
CA ASP A 15 5.35 -10.01 -9.92
C ASP A 15 4.71 -10.74 -11.11
N PRO A 16 3.38 -11.00 -11.06
CA PRO A 16 2.68 -11.86 -12.03
C PRO A 16 2.77 -11.36 -13.46
N ALA A 17 3.02 -10.07 -13.65
CA ALA A 17 3.07 -9.42 -14.97
C ALA A 17 4.48 -8.95 -15.36
N ASN A 18 5.49 -9.27 -14.57
CA ASN A 18 6.87 -8.79 -14.71
C ASN A 18 6.97 -7.24 -14.69
N PHE A 19 6.03 -6.60 -14.03
CA PHE A 19 6.00 -5.14 -13.98
C PHE A 19 7.10 -4.60 -13.09
N GLN A 20 7.23 -5.18 -11.90
CA GLN A 20 8.25 -4.78 -10.94
C GLN A 20 9.65 -5.07 -11.49
N LEU A 21 9.82 -6.20 -12.17
CA LEU A 21 11.07 -6.58 -12.83
C LEU A 21 11.49 -5.54 -13.86
N ILE A 22 10.58 -5.16 -14.78
CA ILE A 22 10.88 -4.17 -15.84
C ILE A 22 11.15 -2.79 -15.20
N TYR A 23 10.37 -2.41 -14.18
CA TYR A 23 10.56 -1.14 -13.48
C TYR A 23 11.92 -1.06 -12.79
N SER A 24 12.31 -2.14 -12.09
CA SER A 24 13.58 -2.22 -11.36
C SER A 24 14.78 -2.25 -12.27
N LEU A 25 14.69 -2.99 -13.38
CA LEU A 25 15.75 -3.00 -14.41
C LEU A 25 15.92 -1.59 -15.01
N LYS A 26 14.81 -0.93 -15.31
CA LYS A 26 14.81 0.45 -15.82
C LYS A 26 15.43 1.43 -14.82
N ALA A 27 15.11 1.30 -13.53
CA ALA A 27 15.70 2.13 -12.48
C ALA A 27 17.22 1.88 -12.36
N ALA A 28 17.64 0.63 -12.23
CA ALA A 28 19.06 0.28 -12.07
C ALA A 28 19.90 0.71 -13.27
N THR A 29 19.45 0.46 -14.50
CA THR A 29 20.16 0.89 -15.71
C THR A 29 20.24 2.40 -15.81
N THR A 30 19.18 3.13 -15.45
CA THR A 30 19.18 4.60 -15.48
C THR A 30 20.13 5.16 -14.43
N ILE A 31 20.18 4.58 -13.22
CA ILE A 31 21.11 5.02 -12.17
C ILE A 31 22.56 4.81 -12.61
N ALA A 32 22.88 3.60 -13.11
CA ALA A 32 24.24 3.30 -13.57
C ALA A 32 24.67 4.22 -14.72
N PHE A 33 23.79 4.45 -15.69
CA PHE A 33 24.06 5.33 -16.82
C PHE A 33 24.26 6.79 -16.36
N ASN A 34 23.36 7.32 -15.52
CA ASN A 34 23.46 8.68 -15.03
C ASN A 34 24.68 8.88 -14.13
N CYS A 35 25.02 7.88 -13.28
CA CYS A 35 26.23 7.90 -12.47
C CYS A 35 27.49 8.05 -13.33
N PHE A 36 27.62 7.18 -14.34
CA PHE A 36 28.77 7.22 -15.27
C PHE A 36 28.83 8.53 -16.04
N LEU A 37 27.71 8.98 -16.62
CA LEU A 37 27.66 10.21 -17.42
C LEU A 37 27.99 11.44 -16.58
N CYS A 38 27.41 11.55 -15.37
CA CYS A 38 27.66 12.70 -14.50
C CYS A 38 29.04 12.65 -13.84
N PHE A 39 29.61 11.46 -13.61
CA PHE A 39 31.00 11.34 -13.18
C PHE A 39 31.96 11.90 -14.24
N TYR A 40 31.70 11.60 -15.51
CA TYR A 40 32.52 12.09 -16.62
C TYR A 40 32.48 13.62 -16.77
N PHE A 41 31.30 14.24 -16.65
CA PHE A 41 31.15 15.69 -16.87
C PHE A 41 31.31 16.53 -15.60
N PHE A 42 30.98 16.02 -14.44
CA PHE A 42 30.86 16.79 -13.18
C PHE A 42 31.61 16.13 -12.00
N GLY A 43 32.43 15.15 -12.27
CA GLY A 43 33.19 14.46 -11.22
C GLY A 43 32.33 13.76 -10.17
N ILE A 44 32.95 13.48 -9.01
CA ILE A 44 32.32 12.68 -7.95
C ILE A 44 31.11 13.39 -7.30
N SER A 45 31.14 14.72 -7.14
CA SER A 45 30.02 15.48 -6.58
C SER A 45 28.78 15.39 -7.49
N GLY A 46 28.97 15.53 -8.80
CA GLY A 46 27.89 15.37 -9.78
C GLY A 46 27.36 13.95 -9.84
N ALA A 47 28.22 12.94 -9.79
CA ALA A 47 27.83 11.54 -9.81
C ALA A 47 26.95 11.15 -8.60
N VAL A 48 27.36 11.54 -7.38
CA VAL A 48 26.58 11.24 -6.16
C VAL A 48 25.22 11.90 -6.21
N MET A 49 25.14 13.17 -6.63
CA MET A 49 23.86 13.86 -6.76
C MET A 49 23.02 13.29 -7.89
N ALA A 50 23.62 12.82 -8.98
CA ALA A 50 22.93 12.12 -10.07
C ALA A 50 22.28 10.81 -9.62
N VAL A 51 23.01 10.00 -8.85
CA VAL A 51 22.45 8.78 -8.24
C VAL A 51 21.28 9.14 -7.34
N ASN A 52 21.44 10.12 -6.45
CA ASN A 52 20.43 10.52 -5.49
C ASN A 52 19.14 11.02 -6.18
N ILE A 53 19.22 11.95 -7.14
CA ILE A 53 18.04 12.47 -7.83
C ILE A 53 17.34 11.38 -8.66
N THR A 54 18.12 10.50 -9.30
CA THR A 54 17.56 9.36 -10.06
C THR A 54 16.84 8.41 -9.12
N MET A 55 17.45 8.04 -8.00
CA MET A 55 16.82 7.24 -6.96
C MET A 55 15.53 7.90 -6.48
N GLY A 56 15.54 9.18 -6.13
CA GLY A 56 14.38 9.93 -5.69
C GLY A 56 13.25 9.88 -6.71
N ILE A 57 13.52 10.14 -8.00
CA ILE A 57 12.53 10.09 -9.07
C ILE A 57 11.87 8.70 -9.16
N PHE A 58 12.64 7.62 -9.07
CA PHE A 58 12.11 6.26 -9.09
C PHE A 58 11.48 5.83 -7.76
N PHE A 59 11.95 6.34 -6.60
CA PHE A 59 11.37 6.05 -5.29
C PHE A 59 10.10 6.84 -4.98
N ILE A 60 9.90 8.03 -5.55
CA ILE A 60 8.67 8.79 -5.34
C ILE A 60 7.49 7.88 -5.67
N SER A 61 6.68 7.61 -4.64
CA SER A 61 5.44 6.84 -4.77
C SER A 61 4.52 7.50 -5.79
N ALA A 62 3.61 6.75 -6.35
CA ALA A 62 2.75 7.21 -7.40
C ALA A 62 2.10 8.57 -7.09
N LEU A 63 2.32 9.53 -7.98
CA LEU A 63 1.66 10.82 -7.94
C LEU A 63 0.23 10.65 -8.51
N GLU A 64 -0.76 11.02 -7.73
CA GLU A 64 -2.18 10.90 -8.06
C GLU A 64 -2.65 12.10 -8.90
N CYS A 65 -2.11 12.24 -10.11
CA CYS A 65 -2.44 13.35 -11.00
C CYS A 65 -2.22 13.00 -12.47
N LYS A 66 -2.66 13.88 -13.38
CA LYS A 66 -2.46 13.73 -14.83
C LYS A 66 -0.97 13.78 -15.18
N ASP A 67 -0.56 13.13 -16.28
CA ASP A 67 0.85 13.03 -16.68
C ASP A 67 1.55 14.39 -16.82
N ARG A 68 0.86 15.42 -17.36
CA ARG A 68 1.41 16.78 -17.41
C ARG A 68 1.73 17.32 -16.01
N SER A 69 0.84 17.08 -15.05
CA SER A 69 1.06 17.50 -13.66
C SER A 69 2.16 16.68 -12.99
N LYS A 70 2.28 15.37 -13.30
CA LYS A 70 3.40 14.53 -12.81
C LYS A 70 4.73 15.06 -13.32
N PHE A 71 4.80 15.35 -14.62
CA PHE A 71 5.98 15.94 -15.23
C PHE A 71 6.36 17.25 -14.53
N ALA A 72 5.38 18.16 -14.33
CA ALA A 72 5.60 19.42 -13.62
C ALA A 72 6.07 19.21 -12.17
N PHE A 73 5.48 18.26 -11.43
CA PHE A 73 5.92 17.94 -10.07
C PHE A 73 7.35 17.38 -10.02
N LEU A 74 7.75 16.54 -10.98
CA LEU A 74 9.11 16.02 -11.04
C LEU A 74 10.13 17.10 -11.46
N LEU A 75 9.74 18.02 -12.37
CA LEU A 75 10.56 19.20 -12.65
C LEU A 75 10.70 20.10 -11.43
N LEU A 76 9.62 20.31 -10.67
CA LEU A 76 9.65 21.03 -9.41
C LEU A 76 10.60 20.38 -8.41
N TYR A 77 10.62 19.04 -8.34
CA TYR A 77 11.58 18.31 -7.50
C TYR A 77 13.02 18.63 -7.88
N ILE A 78 13.37 18.59 -9.17
CA ILE A 78 14.72 18.94 -9.64
C ILE A 78 15.03 20.41 -9.30
N ALA A 79 14.13 21.34 -9.65
CA ALA A 79 14.35 22.76 -9.43
C ALA A 79 14.58 23.12 -7.96
N LEU A 80 13.73 22.58 -7.05
CA LEU A 80 13.88 22.81 -5.61
C LEU A 80 15.15 22.15 -5.06
N SER A 81 15.52 20.97 -5.55
CA SER A 81 16.78 20.33 -5.15
C SER A 81 18.00 21.13 -5.60
N CYS A 82 18.00 21.67 -6.82
CA CYS A 82 19.06 22.56 -7.29
C CYS A 82 19.12 23.88 -6.49
N ALA A 83 17.96 24.48 -6.21
CA ALA A 83 17.88 25.72 -5.43
C ALA A 83 18.40 25.54 -3.98
N PHE A 84 18.33 24.34 -3.44
CA PHE A 84 18.80 24.02 -2.10
C PHE A 84 20.34 23.89 -2.02
N MET A 85 21.02 23.48 -3.10
CA MET A 85 22.46 23.17 -3.09
C MET A 85 23.38 24.31 -2.57
N PRO A 86 23.19 25.59 -2.96
CA PRO A 86 24.00 26.69 -2.46
C PRO A 86 23.93 26.88 -0.93
N PHE A 87 22.82 26.48 -0.32
CA PHE A 87 22.58 26.66 1.12
C PHE A 87 23.21 25.56 1.99
N VAL A 88 23.69 24.46 1.40
CA VAL A 88 24.25 23.33 2.16
C VAL A 88 25.45 23.77 3.02
N GLY A 89 26.39 24.54 2.46
CA GLY A 89 27.54 25.07 3.19
C GLY A 89 27.13 26.00 4.34
N PRO A 90 26.41 27.10 4.06
CA PRO A 90 25.92 28.03 5.08
C PRO A 90 25.08 27.35 6.18
N PHE A 91 24.27 26.38 5.86
CA PHE A 91 23.46 25.67 6.86
C PHE A 91 24.30 24.81 7.81
N ILE A 92 25.35 24.15 7.32
CA ILE A 92 26.27 23.39 8.17
C ILE A 92 26.98 24.34 9.17
N SER A 93 27.35 25.54 8.77
CA SER A 93 28.02 26.49 9.64
C SER A 93 27.17 27.05 10.78
N LEU A 94 25.82 26.89 10.70
CA LEU A 94 24.90 27.28 11.77
C LEU A 94 24.99 26.36 13.00
N GLY A 95 25.62 25.19 12.89
CA GLY A 95 25.73 24.23 13.98
C GLY A 95 24.34 23.87 14.56
N VAL A 96 24.19 24.03 15.88
CA VAL A 96 22.96 23.65 16.61
C VAL A 96 21.72 24.43 16.15
N TRP A 97 21.88 25.67 15.68
CA TRP A 97 20.77 26.49 15.18
C TRP A 97 20.12 25.93 13.92
N LEU A 98 20.82 25.07 13.18
CA LEU A 98 20.22 24.34 12.04
C LEU A 98 18.96 23.58 12.45
N SER A 99 18.88 23.10 13.69
CA SER A 99 17.72 22.36 14.19
C SER A 99 16.42 23.17 14.13
N LEU A 100 16.48 24.49 14.38
CA LEU A 100 15.30 25.37 14.30
C LEU A 100 14.83 25.54 12.85
N ILE A 101 15.77 25.71 11.92
CA ILE A 101 15.45 25.81 10.48
C ILE A 101 14.81 24.52 10.01
N VAL A 102 15.37 23.37 10.40
CA VAL A 102 14.83 22.05 10.06
C VAL A 102 13.43 21.86 10.65
N PHE A 103 13.20 22.31 11.89
CA PHE A 103 11.86 22.26 12.48
C PHE A 103 10.84 23.00 11.63
N VAL A 104 11.10 24.27 11.29
CA VAL A 104 10.18 25.08 10.49
C VAL A 104 9.98 24.47 9.11
N TRP A 105 11.06 24.07 8.44
CA TRP A 105 11.01 23.47 7.12
C TRP A 105 10.16 22.18 7.09
N ILE A 106 10.44 21.25 7.98
CA ILE A 106 9.72 19.95 8.04
C ILE A 106 8.26 20.14 8.45
N PHE A 107 7.97 21.11 9.31
CA PHE A 107 6.61 21.45 9.66
C PHE A 107 5.82 21.97 8.44
N VAL A 108 6.41 22.86 7.65
CA VAL A 108 5.82 23.36 6.39
C VAL A 108 5.64 22.22 5.39
N VAL A 109 6.65 21.35 5.24
CA VAL A 109 6.56 20.14 4.39
C VAL A 109 5.40 19.26 4.83
N GLY A 110 5.24 19.01 6.12
CA GLY A 110 4.14 18.19 6.64
C GLY A 110 2.76 18.81 6.40
N ILE A 111 2.59 20.11 6.68
CA ILE A 111 1.32 20.82 6.44
C ILE A 111 0.95 20.85 4.96
N SER A 112 1.91 20.84 4.04
CA SER A 112 1.65 20.82 2.60
C SER A 112 0.73 19.66 2.17
N GLN A 113 0.66 18.58 2.98
CA GLN A 113 -0.25 17.46 2.77
C GLN A 113 -1.73 17.87 2.83
N ILE A 114 -2.08 18.89 3.65
CA ILE A 114 -3.45 19.41 3.74
C ILE A 114 -3.88 20.04 2.40
N TYR A 115 -2.92 20.67 1.71
CA TYR A 115 -3.16 21.28 0.40
C TYR A 115 -3.08 20.26 -0.72
N SER A 116 -2.02 19.45 -0.77
CA SER A 116 -1.79 18.47 -1.82
C SER A 116 -0.86 17.35 -1.35
N SER A 117 -1.36 16.12 -1.33
CA SER A 117 -0.56 14.92 -1.06
C SER A 117 0.61 14.78 -2.05
N ASN A 118 0.42 15.17 -3.32
CA ASN A 118 1.48 15.12 -4.31
C ASN A 118 2.60 16.12 -4.03
N LEU A 119 2.24 17.34 -3.61
CA LEU A 119 3.23 18.35 -3.22
C LEU A 119 4.04 17.89 -2.01
N ASN A 120 3.39 17.32 -1.01
CA ASN A 120 4.05 16.76 0.17
C ASN A 120 5.07 15.67 -0.21
N LYS A 121 4.70 14.73 -1.09
CA LYS A 121 5.63 13.69 -1.60
C LYS A 121 6.86 14.29 -2.26
N ILE A 122 6.72 15.36 -3.02
CA ILE A 122 7.83 16.08 -3.66
C ILE A 122 8.71 16.78 -2.64
N LEU A 123 8.12 17.51 -1.71
CA LEU A 123 8.88 18.23 -0.68
C LEU A 123 9.64 17.28 0.25
N LEU A 124 9.06 16.12 0.58
CA LEU A 124 9.77 15.06 1.31
C LEU A 124 10.96 14.50 0.52
N ALA A 125 10.81 14.35 -0.81
CA ALA A 125 11.92 13.92 -1.67
C ALA A 125 13.02 15.00 -1.75
N VAL A 126 12.66 16.29 -1.84
CA VAL A 126 13.62 17.42 -1.76
C VAL A 126 14.38 17.39 -0.43
N ASN A 127 13.66 17.16 0.68
CA ASN A 127 14.30 17.02 2.00
C ASN A 127 15.29 15.86 2.04
N ALA A 128 14.92 14.69 1.50
CA ALA A 128 15.84 13.56 1.40
C ALA A 128 17.09 13.89 0.58
N THR A 129 16.93 14.58 -0.55
CA THR A 129 18.05 15.05 -1.38
C THR A 129 18.95 16.02 -0.62
N GLY A 130 18.35 16.94 0.14
CA GLY A 130 19.07 17.88 0.99
C GLY A 130 19.90 17.17 2.07
N LEU A 131 19.32 16.19 2.77
CA LEU A 131 20.05 15.39 3.77
C LEU A 131 21.23 14.64 3.16
N VAL A 132 21.07 14.06 1.97
CA VAL A 132 22.17 13.41 1.24
C VAL A 132 23.25 14.42 0.84
N ALA A 133 22.86 15.64 0.44
CA ALA A 133 23.82 16.70 0.11
C ALA A 133 24.67 17.11 1.33
N PHE A 134 24.07 17.20 2.53
CA PHE A 134 24.81 17.42 3.77
C PHE A 134 25.84 16.31 4.05
N VAL A 135 25.41 15.04 3.90
CA VAL A 135 26.31 13.89 4.07
C VAL A 135 27.44 13.92 3.04
N THR A 136 27.13 14.21 1.78
CA THR A 136 28.14 14.29 0.70
C THR A 136 29.15 15.40 0.98
N LYS A 137 28.70 16.55 1.48
CA LYS A 137 29.58 17.65 1.86
C LYS A 137 30.57 17.24 2.95
N ALA A 138 30.10 16.51 3.96
CA ALA A 138 30.93 16.03 5.05
C ALA A 138 31.90 14.89 4.64
N ALA A 139 31.46 14.00 3.73
CA ALA A 139 32.20 12.80 3.36
C ALA A 139 33.29 13.03 2.30
N VAL A 140 32.99 13.75 1.22
CA VAL A 140 33.86 13.89 0.03
C VAL A 140 34.06 15.35 -0.40
N GLY A 141 33.49 16.31 0.30
CA GLY A 141 33.42 17.69 -0.15
C GLY A 141 32.34 17.83 -1.27
N LEU A 142 31.57 18.90 -1.20
CA LEU A 142 30.53 19.15 -2.21
C LEU A 142 30.97 20.33 -3.08
N ASN A 143 31.13 20.10 -4.37
CA ASN A 143 31.24 21.17 -5.36
C ASN A 143 29.80 21.51 -5.80
N VAL A 144 29.36 22.73 -5.50
CA VAL A 144 27.95 23.14 -5.75
C VAL A 144 27.60 23.18 -7.24
N PRO A 145 28.40 23.81 -8.14
CA PRO A 145 28.15 23.79 -9.57
C PRO A 145 28.03 22.38 -10.16
N ASP A 146 28.96 21.49 -9.84
CA ASP A 146 28.98 20.12 -10.34
C ASP A 146 27.79 19.32 -9.83
N SER A 147 27.40 19.55 -8.57
CA SER A 147 26.20 18.94 -7.96
C SER A 147 24.92 19.37 -8.66
N ILE A 148 24.79 20.66 -8.97
CA ILE A 148 23.64 21.20 -9.72
C ILE A 148 23.62 20.63 -11.13
N GLY A 149 24.77 20.58 -11.82
CA GLY A 149 24.91 19.95 -13.14
C GLY A 149 24.43 18.49 -13.14
N GLY A 150 24.89 17.70 -12.16
CA GLY A 150 24.48 16.32 -11.96
C GLY A 150 22.97 16.17 -11.69
N LEU A 151 22.39 17.02 -10.82
CA LEU A 151 20.95 17.02 -10.54
C LEU A 151 20.12 17.32 -11.78
N ILE A 152 20.49 18.32 -12.58
CA ILE A 152 19.74 18.70 -13.79
C ILE A 152 19.85 17.61 -14.84
N LEU A 153 21.06 17.20 -15.21
CA LEU A 153 21.28 16.23 -16.28
C LEU A 153 20.63 14.88 -15.94
N ALA A 154 20.95 14.31 -14.79
CA ALA A 154 20.40 13.03 -14.38
C ALA A 154 18.90 13.11 -14.09
N GLY A 155 18.43 14.21 -13.52
CA GLY A 155 17.01 14.41 -13.26
C GLY A 155 16.17 14.43 -14.54
N VAL A 156 16.58 15.21 -15.54
CA VAL A 156 15.87 15.28 -16.83
C VAL A 156 15.88 13.94 -17.54
N LEU A 157 17.04 13.28 -17.64
CA LEU A 157 17.15 11.95 -18.25
C LEU A 157 16.26 10.92 -17.53
N SER A 158 16.26 10.95 -16.19
CA SER A 158 15.43 10.05 -15.38
C SER A 158 13.94 10.26 -15.62
N ILE A 159 13.48 11.51 -15.77
CA ILE A 159 12.09 11.82 -16.09
C ILE A 159 11.75 11.26 -17.48
N ILE A 160 12.55 11.53 -18.50
CA ILE A 160 12.32 11.04 -19.87
C ILE A 160 12.19 9.52 -19.85
N ILE A 161 13.17 8.84 -19.26
CA ILE A 161 13.18 7.38 -19.18
C ILE A 161 11.99 6.86 -18.36
N LYS A 162 11.62 7.49 -17.25
CA LYS A 162 10.47 7.08 -16.44
C LYS A 162 9.16 7.15 -17.19
N PHE A 163 8.97 8.16 -18.04
CA PHE A 163 7.74 8.34 -18.83
C PHE A 163 7.68 7.48 -20.10
N GLU A 164 8.79 6.92 -20.53
CA GLU A 164 8.79 6.02 -21.67
C GLU A 164 8.05 4.72 -21.34
N ASN A 165 7.05 4.38 -22.14
CA ASN A 165 6.18 3.23 -21.91
C ASN A 165 6.76 1.97 -22.56
N PHE A 166 7.52 1.17 -21.78
CA PHE A 166 7.88 -0.18 -22.17
C PHE A 166 6.72 -1.14 -21.88
N GLY A 167 6.06 -1.62 -22.95
CA GLY A 167 5.10 -2.71 -22.88
C GLY A 167 3.64 -2.32 -23.04
N LYS A 168 2.88 -3.23 -23.62
CA LYS A 168 1.45 -3.08 -23.89
C LYS A 168 0.65 -3.27 -22.59
N TYR A 169 0.06 -2.21 -22.09
CA TYR A 169 -0.76 -2.16 -20.89
C TYR A 169 -1.87 -3.23 -20.83
N GLY A 170 -2.48 -3.56 -21.97
CA GLY A 170 -3.51 -4.61 -22.04
C GLY A 170 -2.98 -6.02 -21.70
N LYS A 171 -1.71 -6.32 -21.98
CA LYS A 171 -1.10 -7.60 -21.58
C LYS A 171 -0.90 -7.68 -20.05
N PHE A 172 -0.53 -6.56 -19.42
CA PHE A 172 -0.40 -6.47 -17.96
C PHE A 172 -1.73 -6.77 -17.28
N THR A 173 -2.80 -6.07 -17.66
CA THR A 173 -4.13 -6.23 -17.06
C THR A 173 -4.64 -7.66 -17.19
N LYS A 174 -4.58 -8.25 -18.39
CA LYS A 174 -4.99 -9.65 -18.63
C LYS A 174 -4.20 -10.65 -17.79
N LYS A 175 -2.88 -10.47 -17.66
CA LYS A 175 -2.03 -11.34 -16.84
C LYS A 175 -2.33 -11.18 -15.35
N SER A 176 -2.52 -9.96 -14.87
CA SER A 176 -2.82 -9.69 -13.47
C SER A 176 -4.17 -10.27 -13.05
N ILE A 177 -5.22 -10.08 -13.85
CA ILE A 177 -6.54 -10.67 -13.55
C ILE A 177 -6.47 -12.20 -13.62
N SER A 178 -5.79 -12.77 -14.62
CA SER A 178 -5.58 -14.23 -14.71
C SER A 178 -4.87 -14.78 -13.47
N PHE A 179 -3.89 -14.07 -12.94
CA PHE A 179 -3.18 -14.43 -11.72
C PHE A 179 -4.10 -14.37 -10.49
N LEU A 180 -4.92 -13.31 -10.36
CA LEU A 180 -5.88 -13.22 -9.25
C LEU A 180 -6.90 -14.35 -9.30
N LEU A 181 -7.36 -14.76 -10.49
CA LEU A 181 -8.23 -15.93 -10.65
C LEU A 181 -7.49 -17.24 -10.31
N ASP A 182 -6.18 -17.37 -10.60
CA ASP A 182 -5.38 -18.51 -10.16
C ASP A 182 -5.33 -18.60 -8.62
N ASN A 183 -5.16 -17.46 -7.94
CA ASN A 183 -5.18 -17.42 -6.49
C ASN A 183 -6.58 -17.72 -5.94
N ALA A 184 -7.65 -17.25 -6.59
CA ALA A 184 -9.02 -17.59 -6.23
C ALA A 184 -9.32 -19.10 -6.39
N ILE A 185 -8.77 -19.75 -7.43
CA ILE A 185 -8.84 -21.21 -7.60
C ILE A 185 -8.11 -21.93 -6.47
N LEU A 186 -6.93 -21.46 -6.07
CA LEU A 186 -6.20 -22.05 -4.94
C LEU A 186 -6.99 -21.90 -3.64
N SER A 187 -7.57 -20.72 -3.39
CA SER A 187 -8.40 -20.46 -2.22
C SER A 187 -9.68 -21.30 -2.23
N SER A 188 -10.32 -21.48 -3.38
CA SER A 188 -11.51 -22.34 -3.48
C SER A 188 -11.19 -23.81 -3.21
N LYS A 189 -10.04 -24.30 -3.66
CA LYS A 189 -9.55 -25.65 -3.37
C LYS A 189 -9.19 -25.84 -1.90
N ALA A 190 -8.81 -24.78 -1.20
CA ALA A 190 -8.52 -24.79 0.22
C ALA A 190 -9.76 -24.70 1.11
N LEU A 191 -10.96 -24.49 0.58
CA LEU A 191 -12.22 -24.45 1.34
C LEU A 191 -12.36 -25.68 2.25
N GLY A 192 -12.72 -25.46 3.49
CA GLY A 192 -12.86 -26.50 4.50
C GLY A 192 -11.54 -27.05 5.05
N THR A 193 -10.38 -26.42 4.77
CA THR A 193 -9.08 -26.77 5.33
C THR A 193 -8.56 -25.65 6.23
N SER A 194 -7.62 -25.98 7.15
CA SER A 194 -6.95 -25.01 8.04
C SER A 194 -6.20 -23.90 7.29
N HIS A 195 -5.80 -24.12 6.03
CA HIS A 195 -5.07 -23.17 5.20
C HIS A 195 -5.98 -22.19 4.45
N PHE A 196 -7.29 -22.36 4.52
CA PHE A 196 -8.24 -21.57 3.74
C PHE A 196 -8.15 -20.06 4.03
N TYR A 197 -8.20 -19.68 5.32
CA TYR A 197 -8.18 -18.26 5.69
C TYR A 197 -6.85 -17.57 5.35
N ALA A 198 -5.73 -18.29 5.44
CA ALA A 198 -4.44 -17.78 4.99
C ALA A 198 -4.44 -17.56 3.47
N SER A 199 -4.99 -18.51 2.69
CA SER A 199 -5.09 -18.39 1.23
C SER A 199 -6.01 -17.24 0.78
N ILE A 200 -7.11 -16.99 1.48
CA ILE A 200 -7.99 -15.84 1.23
C ILE A 200 -7.29 -14.52 1.59
N ALA A 201 -6.55 -14.46 2.69
CA ALA A 201 -5.78 -13.27 3.06
C ALA A 201 -4.72 -12.94 2.01
N ASP A 202 -4.05 -13.95 1.47
CA ASP A 202 -3.08 -13.80 0.37
C ASP A 202 -3.74 -13.32 -0.91
N LEU A 203 -4.92 -13.85 -1.25
CA LEU A 203 -5.71 -13.39 -2.40
C LEU A 203 -6.10 -11.91 -2.25
N MET A 204 -6.63 -11.51 -1.10
CA MET A 204 -7.02 -10.11 -0.83
C MET A 204 -5.81 -9.17 -0.90
N SER A 205 -4.67 -9.54 -0.30
CA SER A 205 -3.43 -8.78 -0.41
C SER A 205 -2.96 -8.63 -1.86
N SER A 206 -3.11 -9.67 -2.68
CA SER A 206 -2.77 -9.64 -4.10
C SER A 206 -3.70 -8.72 -4.90
N ILE A 207 -4.99 -8.70 -4.56
CA ILE A 207 -5.98 -7.79 -5.16
C ILE A 207 -5.61 -6.33 -4.83
N ASP A 208 -5.32 -6.01 -3.57
CA ASP A 208 -4.99 -4.65 -3.14
C ASP A 208 -3.72 -4.13 -3.82
N LYS A 209 -2.66 -4.94 -3.87
CA LYS A 209 -1.42 -4.60 -4.59
C LYS A 209 -1.68 -4.36 -6.08
N THR A 210 -2.50 -5.19 -6.69
CA THR A 210 -2.81 -5.07 -8.12
C THR A 210 -3.66 -3.82 -8.39
N LYS A 211 -4.62 -3.51 -7.52
CA LYS A 211 -5.41 -2.28 -7.57
C LYS A 211 -4.54 -1.04 -7.45
N GLU A 212 -3.60 -1.01 -6.51
CA GLU A 212 -2.67 0.11 -6.34
C GLU A 212 -1.86 0.35 -7.62
N ILE A 213 -1.27 -0.70 -8.20
CA ILE A 213 -0.53 -0.60 -9.46
C ILE A 213 -1.44 -0.11 -10.59
N PHE A 214 -2.68 -0.58 -10.63
CA PHE A 214 -3.66 -0.21 -11.64
C PHE A 214 -4.11 1.25 -11.48
N ALA A 215 -4.48 1.68 -10.28
CA ALA A 215 -4.86 3.05 -9.98
C ALA A 215 -3.76 4.04 -10.36
N ASN A 216 -2.52 3.72 -10.05
CA ASN A 216 -1.36 4.53 -10.38
C ASN A 216 -1.14 4.71 -11.89
N LYS A 217 -1.59 3.74 -12.70
CA LYS A 217 -1.51 3.81 -14.17
C LYS A 217 -2.77 4.43 -14.79
N SER A 218 -3.94 4.27 -14.17
CA SER A 218 -5.22 4.68 -14.72
C SER A 218 -5.40 6.19 -14.80
N LEU A 219 -4.77 6.95 -13.91
CA LEU A 219 -4.82 8.40 -13.90
C LEU A 219 -4.17 9.07 -15.14
N LYS A 220 -3.58 8.25 -16.03
CA LYS A 220 -2.74 8.73 -17.13
C LYS A 220 -3.45 8.95 -18.47
N ILE A 221 -4.70 8.53 -18.64
CA ILE A 221 -5.23 8.31 -19.98
C ILE A 221 -6.26 9.36 -20.37
N LYS A 222 -6.01 10.03 -21.51
CA LYS A 222 -6.95 10.94 -22.18
C LYS A 222 -7.69 10.28 -23.36
N ASP A 223 -7.24 9.12 -23.83
CA ASP A 223 -7.82 8.45 -24.98
C ASP A 223 -9.10 7.71 -24.57
N VAL A 224 -10.22 8.02 -25.26
CA VAL A 224 -11.56 7.44 -24.99
C VAL A 224 -11.54 5.91 -25.06
N LYS A 225 -10.81 5.30 -26.02
CA LYS A 225 -10.68 3.84 -26.12
C LYS A 225 -9.93 3.23 -24.92
N LEU A 226 -8.93 3.93 -24.43
CA LEU A 226 -8.15 3.51 -23.27
C LEU A 226 -8.94 3.68 -21.98
N VAL A 227 -9.75 4.74 -21.84
CA VAL A 227 -10.68 4.94 -20.72
C VAL A 227 -11.70 3.79 -20.67
N ARG A 228 -12.26 3.39 -21.80
CA ARG A 228 -13.19 2.28 -21.89
C ARG A 228 -12.53 0.94 -21.51
N ASN A 229 -11.30 0.70 -21.95
CA ASN A 229 -10.55 -0.49 -21.56
C ASN A 229 -10.19 -0.50 -20.06
N GLN A 230 -10.04 0.65 -19.44
CA GLN A 230 -9.85 0.78 -17.99
C GLN A 230 -11.11 0.49 -17.22
N ALA A 231 -12.25 1.02 -17.66
CA ALA A 231 -13.55 0.72 -17.07
C ALA A 231 -13.82 -0.79 -17.07
N LYS A 232 -13.51 -1.48 -18.20
CA LYS A 232 -13.57 -2.94 -18.28
C LYS A 232 -12.62 -3.63 -17.30
N ALA A 233 -11.38 -3.16 -17.22
CA ALA A 233 -10.40 -3.77 -16.33
C ALA A 233 -10.80 -3.61 -14.86
N LEU A 234 -11.28 -2.43 -14.45
CA LEU A 234 -11.78 -2.18 -13.11
C LEU A 234 -12.99 -3.06 -12.78
N PHE A 235 -13.90 -3.22 -13.72
CA PHE A 235 -15.02 -4.14 -13.57
C PHE A 235 -14.56 -5.54 -13.18
N TYR A 236 -13.59 -6.12 -13.92
CA TYR A 236 -13.07 -7.44 -13.60
C TYR A 236 -12.34 -7.49 -12.25
N PHE A 237 -11.57 -6.45 -11.90
CA PHE A 237 -10.90 -6.38 -10.58
C PHE A 237 -11.91 -6.38 -9.44
N TYR A 238 -12.95 -5.55 -9.53
CA TYR A 238 -14.00 -5.50 -8.51
C TYR A 238 -14.78 -6.82 -8.42
N LYS A 239 -15.07 -7.46 -9.56
CA LYS A 239 -15.75 -8.76 -9.54
C LYS A 239 -14.90 -9.87 -8.92
N VAL A 240 -13.59 -9.87 -9.14
CA VAL A 240 -12.68 -10.82 -8.46
C VAL A 240 -12.60 -10.54 -6.96
N GLU A 241 -12.63 -9.27 -6.54
CA GLU A 241 -12.71 -8.90 -5.13
C GLU A 241 -14.01 -9.37 -4.48
N GLU A 242 -15.16 -9.13 -5.13
CA GLU A 242 -16.45 -9.64 -4.68
C GLU A 242 -16.44 -11.18 -4.54
N ILE A 243 -15.83 -11.89 -5.50
CA ILE A 243 -15.65 -13.35 -5.42
C ILE A 243 -14.79 -13.73 -4.21
N ALA A 244 -13.69 -13.05 -3.95
CA ALA A 244 -12.83 -13.34 -2.81
C ALA A 244 -13.57 -13.16 -1.47
N LEU A 245 -14.37 -12.09 -1.35
CA LEU A 245 -15.20 -11.83 -0.19
C LEU A 245 -16.30 -12.90 -0.02
N LEU A 246 -16.95 -13.30 -1.11
CA LEU A 246 -17.97 -14.36 -1.10
C LEU A 246 -17.38 -15.73 -0.76
N LEU A 247 -16.18 -16.06 -1.26
CA LEU A 247 -15.48 -17.27 -0.87
C LEU A 247 -15.18 -17.29 0.64
N ARG A 248 -14.76 -16.13 1.20
CA ARG A 248 -14.55 -16.01 2.64
C ARG A 248 -15.83 -16.28 3.43
N THR A 249 -16.94 -15.74 2.96
CA THR A 249 -18.27 -15.96 3.55
C THR A 249 -18.69 -17.44 3.48
N LEU A 250 -18.48 -18.07 2.33
CA LEU A 250 -18.76 -19.49 2.15
C LEU A 250 -17.91 -20.36 3.10
N GLY A 251 -16.62 -20.00 3.32
CA GLY A 251 -15.74 -20.72 4.23
C GLY A 251 -16.32 -20.86 5.63
N ALA A 252 -16.93 -19.80 6.17
CA ALA A 252 -17.59 -19.84 7.47
C ALA A 252 -18.84 -20.75 7.49
N SER A 253 -19.48 -20.94 6.35
CA SER A 253 -20.64 -21.84 6.21
C SER A 253 -20.20 -23.29 5.98
N PHE A 254 -19.04 -23.52 5.33
CA PHE A 254 -18.48 -24.84 5.09
C PHE A 254 -18.20 -25.63 6.38
N GLU A 255 -17.76 -24.94 7.44
CA GLU A 255 -17.46 -25.56 8.74
C GLU A 255 -18.71 -26.11 9.46
N ARG A 256 -19.91 -25.69 9.00
CA ARG A 256 -21.21 -26.03 9.64
C ARG A 256 -22.01 -27.08 8.88
N ILE A 257 -21.51 -27.54 7.75
CA ILE A 257 -22.19 -28.51 6.89
C ILE A 257 -21.53 -29.86 7.05
N GLU A 258 -22.31 -30.86 7.45
CA GLU A 258 -21.84 -32.23 7.69
C GLU A 258 -21.72 -33.04 6.39
N ASP A 259 -22.45 -32.68 5.34
CA ASP A 259 -22.42 -33.35 4.04
C ASP A 259 -21.13 -33.08 3.28
N LYS A 260 -20.14 -33.92 3.50
CA LYS A 260 -18.82 -33.84 2.87
C LYS A 260 -18.87 -34.07 1.35
N ALA A 261 -19.84 -34.83 0.84
CA ALA A 261 -19.96 -35.10 -0.58
C ALA A 261 -20.40 -33.81 -1.32
N LEU A 262 -21.45 -33.16 -0.82
CA LEU A 262 -21.91 -31.86 -1.33
C LEU A 262 -20.80 -30.81 -1.27
N LEU A 263 -20.05 -30.74 -0.16
CA LEU A 263 -18.97 -29.78 0.00
C LEU A 263 -17.85 -29.99 -1.02
N ASN A 264 -17.49 -31.25 -1.31
CA ASN A 264 -16.46 -31.54 -2.32
C ASN A 264 -16.92 -31.20 -3.73
N GLU A 265 -18.18 -31.47 -4.07
CA GLU A 265 -18.74 -31.09 -5.38
C GLU A 265 -18.77 -29.56 -5.55
N VAL A 266 -19.26 -28.83 -4.57
CA VAL A 266 -19.26 -27.37 -4.56
C VAL A 266 -17.85 -26.81 -4.74
N LYS A 267 -16.88 -27.32 -3.99
CA LYS A 267 -15.49 -26.91 -4.07
C LYS A 267 -14.90 -27.11 -5.45
N ASN A 268 -15.14 -28.28 -6.04
CA ASN A 268 -14.61 -28.64 -7.36
C ASN A 268 -15.29 -27.81 -8.46
N GLU A 269 -16.59 -27.59 -8.37
CA GLU A 269 -17.34 -26.80 -9.35
C GLU A 269 -16.95 -25.32 -9.28
N ILE A 270 -16.78 -24.74 -8.10
CA ILE A 270 -16.25 -23.37 -7.95
C ILE A 270 -14.88 -23.25 -8.62
N ALA A 271 -13.95 -24.19 -8.32
CA ALA A 271 -12.62 -24.18 -8.91
C ALA A 271 -12.66 -24.35 -10.43
N TYR A 272 -13.53 -25.19 -10.95
CA TYR A 272 -13.76 -25.36 -12.38
C TYR A 272 -14.29 -24.08 -13.03
N ASN A 273 -15.31 -23.46 -12.45
CA ASN A 273 -15.91 -22.24 -12.98
C ASN A 273 -14.91 -21.07 -13.00
N LEU A 274 -14.12 -20.93 -11.95
CA LEU A 274 -13.03 -19.93 -11.92
C LEU A 274 -11.97 -20.20 -13.01
N PHE A 275 -11.66 -21.48 -13.27
CA PHE A 275 -10.74 -21.84 -14.34
C PHE A 275 -11.33 -21.52 -15.72
N GLU A 276 -12.64 -21.79 -15.94
CA GLU A 276 -13.33 -21.45 -17.18
C GLU A 276 -13.35 -19.92 -17.41
N LEU A 277 -13.57 -19.11 -16.37
CA LEU A 277 -13.57 -17.65 -16.47
C LEU A 277 -12.23 -17.09 -16.97
N LYS A 278 -11.11 -17.77 -16.72
CA LYS A 278 -9.80 -17.35 -17.27
C LYS A 278 -9.74 -17.40 -18.80
N LYS A 279 -10.59 -18.21 -19.44
CA LYS A 279 -10.67 -18.34 -20.90
C LYS A 279 -11.10 -17.04 -21.57
N ILE A 280 -11.87 -16.18 -20.87
CA ILE A 280 -12.28 -14.84 -21.35
C ILE A 280 -11.04 -14.00 -21.73
N PHE A 281 -9.98 -14.06 -20.94
CA PHE A 281 -8.75 -13.30 -21.20
C PHE A 281 -7.92 -13.86 -22.34
N LYS A 282 -8.27 -15.06 -22.83
CA LYS A 282 -7.76 -15.67 -24.05
C LYS A 282 -8.71 -15.51 -25.25
N ASN A 283 -9.77 -14.71 -25.11
CA ASN A 283 -10.85 -14.52 -26.09
C ASN A 283 -11.61 -15.82 -26.42
N GLN A 284 -11.81 -16.69 -25.42
CA GLN A 284 -12.58 -17.91 -25.50
C GLN A 284 -13.82 -17.80 -24.63
N THR A 285 -14.91 -18.44 -25.01
CA THR A 285 -16.16 -18.46 -24.22
C THR A 285 -16.07 -19.46 -23.07
N PRO A 286 -16.32 -19.04 -21.80
CA PRO A 286 -16.31 -19.94 -20.67
C PRO A 286 -17.57 -20.82 -20.64
N LYS A 287 -17.41 -22.08 -20.25
CA LYS A 287 -18.51 -23.04 -20.03
C LYS A 287 -18.70 -23.23 -18.52
N LEU A 288 -19.65 -22.50 -17.94
CA LEU A 288 -19.94 -22.58 -16.50
C LEU A 288 -20.86 -23.76 -16.19
N LYS A 289 -20.64 -24.40 -15.02
CA LYS A 289 -21.47 -25.47 -14.46
C LYS A 289 -22.26 -24.96 -13.28
N PHE A 290 -23.43 -25.53 -13.02
CA PHE A 290 -24.37 -25.15 -11.96
C PHE A 290 -24.95 -26.37 -11.22
N GLU A 291 -24.35 -27.54 -11.38
CA GLU A 291 -24.81 -28.80 -10.80
C GLU A 291 -24.77 -28.75 -9.27
N ALA A 292 -23.62 -28.35 -8.71
CA ALA A 292 -23.46 -28.23 -7.26
C ALA A 292 -24.37 -27.15 -6.65
N LEU A 293 -24.67 -26.06 -7.39
CA LEU A 293 -25.64 -25.06 -6.95
C LEU A 293 -27.04 -25.65 -6.86
N ASN A 294 -27.45 -26.49 -7.81
CA ASN A 294 -28.74 -27.13 -7.80
C ASN A 294 -28.86 -28.15 -6.66
N LEU A 295 -27.80 -28.93 -6.40
CA LEU A 295 -27.75 -29.83 -5.25
C LEU A 295 -27.85 -29.06 -3.93
N ALA A 296 -27.11 -27.95 -3.78
CA ALA A 296 -27.18 -27.11 -2.60
C ALA A 296 -28.58 -26.48 -2.39
N LYS A 297 -29.29 -26.11 -3.45
CA LYS A 297 -30.67 -25.58 -3.37
C LYS A 297 -31.67 -26.60 -2.87
N ASN A 298 -31.45 -27.86 -3.22
CA ASN A 298 -32.31 -28.98 -2.81
C ASN A 298 -31.98 -29.50 -1.40
N SER A 299 -30.86 -29.05 -0.82
CA SER A 299 -30.46 -29.40 0.52
C SER A 299 -31.16 -28.55 1.60
N ASN A 300 -31.08 -28.99 2.85
CA ASN A 300 -31.62 -28.27 4.00
C ASN A 300 -30.81 -27.00 4.35
N PHE A 301 -29.66 -26.77 3.68
CA PHE A 301 -28.73 -25.65 3.96
C PHE A 301 -29.08 -24.38 3.16
N LYS A 302 -30.28 -23.84 3.33
CA LYS A 302 -30.83 -22.71 2.53
C LYS A 302 -29.92 -21.45 2.51
N ILE A 303 -29.27 -21.11 3.63
CA ILE A 303 -28.36 -19.95 3.72
C ILE A 303 -27.10 -20.18 2.86
N PHE A 304 -26.54 -21.38 2.92
CA PHE A 304 -25.40 -21.79 2.12
C PHE A 304 -25.74 -21.76 0.61
N ALA A 305 -26.84 -22.36 0.23
CA ALA A 305 -27.34 -22.37 -1.16
C ALA A 305 -27.58 -20.94 -1.69
N SER A 306 -28.10 -20.04 -0.85
CA SER A 306 -28.26 -18.62 -1.20
C SER A 306 -26.93 -17.91 -1.42
N SER A 307 -25.96 -18.14 -0.55
CA SER A 307 -24.60 -17.55 -0.66
C SER A 307 -23.89 -18.07 -1.91
N LEU A 308 -24.01 -19.37 -2.17
CA LEU A 308 -23.49 -20.00 -3.38
C LEU A 308 -24.15 -19.41 -4.63
N GLY A 309 -25.46 -19.18 -4.60
CA GLY A 309 -26.19 -18.53 -5.69
C GLY A 309 -25.65 -17.15 -6.02
N VAL A 310 -25.37 -16.31 -4.99
CA VAL A 310 -24.76 -14.98 -5.19
C VAL A 310 -23.38 -15.11 -5.84
N LEU A 311 -22.56 -16.07 -5.42
CA LEU A 311 -21.24 -16.30 -6.04
C LEU A 311 -21.36 -16.66 -7.51
N TYR A 312 -22.30 -17.54 -7.87
CA TYR A 312 -22.52 -17.95 -9.26
C TYR A 312 -23.07 -16.82 -10.13
N ASP A 313 -23.87 -15.91 -9.55
CA ASP A 313 -24.30 -14.70 -10.26
C ASP A 313 -23.09 -13.80 -10.60
N LYS A 314 -22.10 -13.71 -9.70
CA LYS A 314 -20.87 -12.97 -10.02
C LYS A 314 -20.08 -13.64 -11.15
N PHE A 315 -20.08 -14.98 -11.24
CA PHE A 315 -19.49 -15.70 -12.37
C PHE A 315 -20.19 -15.38 -13.68
N LEU A 316 -21.54 -15.31 -13.68
CA LEU A 316 -22.31 -14.92 -14.86
C LEU A 316 -22.03 -13.48 -15.27
N LEU A 317 -21.98 -12.54 -14.32
CA LEU A 317 -21.62 -11.15 -14.61
C LEU A 317 -20.23 -11.03 -15.23
N ILE A 318 -19.25 -11.81 -14.76
CA ILE A 318 -17.90 -11.82 -15.37
C ILE A 318 -17.97 -12.40 -16.80
N LYS A 319 -18.76 -13.45 -17.04
CA LYS A 319 -18.94 -14.05 -18.36
C LYS A 319 -19.59 -13.08 -19.35
N GLU A 320 -20.60 -12.37 -18.94
CA GLU A 320 -21.30 -11.37 -19.75
C GLU A 320 -20.41 -10.15 -20.04
N GLY A 321 -19.51 -9.84 -19.10
CA GLY A 321 -18.68 -8.67 -19.14
C GLY A 321 -19.45 -7.41 -18.80
N GLY A 322 -18.73 -6.33 -18.56
CA GLY A 322 -19.31 -5.04 -18.22
C GLY A 322 -18.29 -3.92 -18.25
N GLU A 323 -18.76 -2.71 -18.06
CA GLU A 323 -17.95 -1.50 -17.92
C GLU A 323 -18.39 -0.83 -16.61
N ASP A 324 -17.48 -0.69 -15.65
CA ASP A 324 -17.75 0.13 -14.46
C ASP A 324 -17.64 1.61 -14.84
N LYS A 325 -18.68 2.39 -14.51
CA LYS A 325 -18.60 3.85 -14.62
C LYS A 325 -17.53 4.31 -13.62
N LEU A 326 -16.41 4.75 -14.15
CA LEU A 326 -15.39 5.43 -13.37
C LEU A 326 -15.96 6.75 -12.87
N SER A 327 -16.60 6.77 -11.72
CA SER A 327 -16.78 8.01 -10.98
C SER A 327 -15.39 8.39 -10.46
N PHE A 328 -14.60 9.07 -11.29
CA PHE A 328 -13.48 9.82 -10.76
C PHE A 328 -14.10 10.87 -9.83
N ASN A 329 -14.03 10.63 -8.54
CA ASN A 329 -14.15 11.71 -7.59
C ASN A 329 -13.10 12.72 -8.01
N ASN A 330 -13.54 13.76 -8.74
CA ASN A 330 -12.76 14.96 -8.90
C ASN A 330 -12.54 15.46 -7.47
N THR A 331 -11.43 15.07 -6.88
CA THR A 331 -10.99 15.63 -5.61
C THR A 331 -11.03 17.13 -5.85
N LYS A 332 -12.02 17.81 -5.24
CA LYS A 332 -12.16 19.25 -5.34
C LYS A 332 -10.79 19.81 -5.01
N LYS A 333 -10.21 20.56 -5.95
CA LYS A 333 -8.95 21.24 -5.69
C LYS A 333 -9.20 22.17 -4.50
N ILE A 334 -8.63 21.81 -3.37
CA ILE A 334 -8.71 22.64 -2.18
C ILE A 334 -7.92 23.90 -2.49
N THR A 335 -8.56 25.06 -2.37
CA THR A 335 -7.87 26.34 -2.51
C THR A 335 -6.95 26.58 -1.31
N LEU A 336 -5.87 27.35 -1.49
CA LEU A 336 -4.96 27.70 -0.38
C LEU A 336 -5.73 28.25 0.83
N LYS A 337 -6.73 29.10 0.59
CA LYS A 337 -7.58 29.68 1.63
C LYS A 337 -8.39 28.62 2.41
N GLU A 338 -8.90 27.60 1.72
CA GLU A 338 -9.59 26.47 2.36
C GLU A 338 -8.62 25.56 3.11
N ALA A 339 -7.40 25.39 2.60
CA ALA A 339 -6.35 24.63 3.28
C ALA A 339 -5.97 25.31 4.60
N PHE A 340 -5.78 26.63 4.59
CA PHE A 340 -5.49 27.39 5.83
C PHE A 340 -6.62 27.30 6.85
N LYS A 341 -7.91 27.30 6.45
CA LYS A 341 -9.04 27.10 7.37
C LYS A 341 -9.07 25.70 8.01
N LYS A 342 -8.47 24.72 7.37
CA LYS A 342 -8.35 23.34 7.90
C LYS A 342 -7.19 23.16 8.87
N ILE A 343 -6.32 24.16 9.04
CA ILE A 343 -5.24 24.14 10.03
C ILE A 343 -5.86 24.34 11.43
N ASN A 344 -6.21 23.24 12.07
CA ASN A 344 -6.73 23.22 13.44
C ASN A 344 -5.96 22.16 14.23
N LEU A 345 -5.68 22.40 15.50
CA LEU A 345 -5.01 21.47 16.41
C LEU A 345 -5.69 20.10 16.53
N LYS A 346 -6.97 20.02 16.14
CA LYS A 346 -7.70 18.75 16.03
C LYS A 346 -7.35 17.96 14.76
N ASN A 347 -6.71 18.59 13.77
CA ASN A 347 -6.37 17.93 12.50
C ASN A 347 -5.20 16.97 12.70
N GLU A 348 -5.39 15.72 12.29
CA GLU A 348 -4.38 14.65 12.44
C GLU A 348 -3.13 14.93 11.64
N VAL A 349 -3.28 15.47 10.41
CA VAL A 349 -2.15 15.84 9.56
C VAL A 349 -1.26 16.88 10.25
N LEU A 350 -1.87 17.86 10.96
CA LEU A 350 -1.09 18.86 11.72
C LEU A 350 -0.28 18.22 12.84
N LYS A 351 -0.89 17.29 13.59
CA LYS A 351 -0.22 16.58 14.68
C LYS A 351 0.93 15.71 14.19
N GLU A 352 0.72 14.98 13.10
CA GLU A 352 1.76 14.16 12.46
C GLU A 352 2.89 15.03 11.92
N SER A 353 2.56 16.17 11.30
CA SER A 353 3.55 17.14 10.81
C SER A 353 4.40 17.72 11.94
N LEU A 354 3.76 18.08 13.05
CA LEU A 354 4.44 18.58 14.24
C LEU A 354 5.35 17.49 14.85
N ARG A 355 4.86 16.27 14.99
CA ARG A 355 5.64 15.15 15.49
C ARG A 355 6.89 14.90 14.62
N LEU A 356 6.73 14.85 13.30
CA LEU A 356 7.86 14.66 12.39
C LEU A 356 8.85 15.81 12.49
N ALA A 357 8.37 17.07 12.57
CA ALA A 357 9.23 18.25 12.73
C ALA A 357 10.04 18.20 14.03
N ILE A 358 9.42 17.82 15.14
CA ILE A 358 10.11 17.65 16.42
C ILE A 358 11.16 16.54 16.33
N CYS A 359 10.81 15.36 15.78
CA CYS A 359 11.76 14.25 15.66
C CYS A 359 12.96 14.62 14.80
N MET A 360 12.74 15.27 13.65
CA MET A 360 13.82 15.67 12.74
C MET A 360 14.70 16.76 13.35
N SER A 361 14.09 17.77 13.99
CA SER A 361 14.81 18.84 14.69
C SER A 361 15.66 18.29 15.84
N LEU A 362 15.09 17.38 16.64
CA LEU A 362 15.80 16.74 17.75
C LEU A 362 16.96 15.88 17.25
N ALA A 363 16.78 15.14 16.14
CA ALA A 363 17.86 14.37 15.51
C ALA A 363 19.05 15.26 15.09
N ILE A 364 18.77 16.38 14.42
CA ILE A 364 19.81 17.34 14.02
C ILE A 364 20.43 18.03 15.24
N PHE A 365 19.63 18.39 16.24
CA PHE A 365 20.14 18.99 17.49
C PHE A 365 21.12 18.05 18.20
N ILE A 366 20.74 16.78 18.41
CA ILE A 366 21.60 15.78 19.06
C ILE A 366 22.89 15.59 18.24
N ALA A 367 22.77 15.45 16.90
CA ALA A 367 23.91 15.28 16.02
C ALA A 367 24.92 16.43 16.14
N GLN A 368 24.45 17.67 16.20
CA GLN A 368 25.30 18.86 16.28
C GLN A 368 25.83 19.12 17.70
N ALA A 369 24.96 18.96 18.73
CA ALA A 369 25.35 19.22 20.12
C ALA A 369 26.39 18.23 20.66
N LEU A 370 26.31 16.97 20.22
CA LEU A 370 27.24 15.91 20.59
C LEU A 370 28.41 15.77 19.61
N HIS A 371 28.49 16.63 18.59
CA HIS A 371 29.51 16.57 17.53
C HIS A 371 29.66 15.17 16.90
N ILE A 372 28.53 14.47 16.68
CA ILE A 372 28.52 13.12 16.12
C ILE A 372 28.99 13.19 14.67
N ASN A 373 30.08 12.51 14.36
CA ASN A 373 30.55 12.35 13.00
C ASN A 373 29.43 11.68 12.17
N HIS A 374 29.05 12.34 11.08
CA HIS A 374 27.95 11.86 10.21
C HIS A 374 26.55 11.80 10.85
N GLY A 375 26.28 12.44 12.00
CA GLY A 375 25.02 12.37 12.74
C GLY A 375 23.75 12.80 11.97
N ILE A 376 23.89 13.41 10.79
CA ILE A 376 22.79 13.72 9.86
C ILE A 376 22.06 12.44 9.41
N TRP A 377 22.71 11.27 9.46
CA TRP A 377 22.08 9.99 9.18
C TRP A 377 20.96 9.64 10.16
N ILE A 378 21.03 10.14 11.41
CA ILE A 378 19.95 10.00 12.39
C ILE A 378 18.66 10.62 11.84
N ALA A 379 18.75 11.80 11.20
CA ALA A 379 17.59 12.44 10.58
C ALA A 379 17.03 11.64 9.39
N ILE A 380 17.90 11.02 8.58
CA ILE A 380 17.47 10.13 7.50
C ILE A 380 16.72 8.91 8.07
N ALA A 381 17.22 8.32 9.16
CA ALA A 381 16.57 7.22 9.86
C ALA A 381 15.22 7.64 10.42
N VAL A 382 15.12 8.80 11.09
CA VAL A 382 13.85 9.38 11.58
C VAL A 382 12.84 9.50 10.45
N MET A 383 13.24 10.06 9.31
CA MET A 383 12.34 10.25 8.16
C MET A 383 11.81 8.91 7.61
N SER A 384 12.64 7.88 7.58
CA SER A 384 12.28 6.55 7.07
C SER A 384 11.39 5.74 8.02
N LEU A 385 11.60 5.92 9.33
CA LEU A 385 10.95 5.15 10.40
C LEU A 385 9.69 5.81 10.94
N ASN A 386 9.44 7.11 10.67
CA ASN A 386 8.23 7.77 11.15
C ASN A 386 6.98 7.16 10.51
N LYS A 387 6.21 6.43 11.33
CA LYS A 387 4.93 5.83 10.96
C LYS A 387 3.82 6.38 11.86
N SER A 388 2.60 6.39 11.35
CA SER A 388 1.43 6.85 12.10
C SER A 388 0.96 5.85 13.15
N ASP A 389 1.29 4.58 12.99
CA ASP A 389 0.86 3.45 13.78
C ASP A 389 2.02 2.82 14.57
N GLU A 390 1.76 2.41 15.82
CA GLU A 390 2.76 1.87 16.74
C GLU A 390 3.35 0.54 16.27
N ASP A 391 2.49 -0.38 15.81
CA ASP A 391 2.95 -1.68 15.34
C ASP A 391 3.74 -1.56 14.04
N ALA A 392 3.28 -0.66 13.14
CA ALA A 392 4.02 -0.34 11.93
C ALA A 392 5.38 0.31 12.25
N LEU A 393 5.45 1.19 13.24
CA LEU A 393 6.69 1.80 13.73
C LEU A 393 7.66 0.76 14.31
N LYS A 394 7.17 -0.10 15.23
CA LYS A 394 7.98 -1.16 15.84
C LYS A 394 8.49 -2.15 14.82
N ASN A 395 7.62 -2.59 13.92
CA ASN A 395 8.00 -3.52 12.85
C ASN A 395 9.00 -2.88 11.90
N ALA A 396 8.79 -1.62 11.49
CA ALA A 396 9.72 -0.90 10.63
C ALA A 396 11.09 -0.73 11.31
N GLY A 397 11.12 -0.37 12.60
CA GLY A 397 12.35 -0.24 13.38
C GLY A 397 13.10 -1.57 13.50
N ARG A 398 12.40 -2.62 13.94
CA ARG A 398 12.97 -3.97 14.06
C ARG A 398 13.50 -4.47 12.71
N ASP A 399 12.68 -4.39 11.67
CA ASP A 399 13.03 -4.91 10.36
C ASP A 399 14.16 -4.10 9.70
N SER A 400 14.25 -2.80 9.96
CA SER A 400 15.36 -1.96 9.47
C SER A 400 16.66 -2.26 10.20
N LEU A 401 16.63 -2.46 11.51
CA LEU A 401 17.81 -2.81 12.29
C LEU A 401 18.32 -4.21 11.95
N LEU A 402 17.43 -5.23 11.99
CA LEU A 402 17.81 -6.61 11.66
C LEU A 402 18.28 -6.74 10.21
N GLY A 403 17.53 -6.14 9.27
CA GLY A 403 17.91 -6.12 7.87
C GLY A 403 19.22 -5.38 7.63
N GLY A 404 19.43 -4.26 8.34
CA GLY A 404 20.69 -3.49 8.31
C GLY A 404 21.88 -4.33 8.75
N VAL A 405 21.77 -5.01 9.89
CA VAL A 405 22.83 -5.90 10.41
C VAL A 405 23.14 -7.04 9.44
N ILE A 406 22.09 -7.74 8.96
CA ILE A 406 22.26 -8.86 8.02
C ILE A 406 22.92 -8.35 6.71
N GLY A 407 22.43 -7.24 6.15
CA GLY A 407 22.96 -6.66 4.91
C GLY A 407 24.40 -6.21 5.05
N PHE A 408 24.77 -5.64 6.20
CA PHE A 408 26.13 -5.25 6.52
C PHE A 408 27.10 -6.45 6.53
N PHE A 409 26.77 -7.52 7.23
CA PHE A 409 27.64 -8.71 7.28
C PHE A 409 27.78 -9.39 5.92
N ILE A 410 26.69 -9.44 5.13
CA ILE A 410 26.74 -9.97 3.75
C ILE A 410 27.66 -9.10 2.89
N ALA A 411 27.57 -7.77 3.00
CA ALA A 411 28.42 -6.85 2.27
C ALA A 411 29.89 -6.96 2.69
N LEU A 412 30.19 -7.10 3.99
CA LEU A 412 31.55 -7.32 4.48
C LEU A 412 32.19 -8.58 3.89
N ALA A 413 31.46 -9.69 3.94
CA ALA A 413 31.89 -10.93 3.32
C ALA A 413 32.15 -10.73 1.82
N PHE A 414 31.20 -10.08 1.13
CA PHE A 414 31.30 -9.81 -0.30
C PHE A 414 32.54 -8.95 -0.64
N VAL A 415 32.73 -7.81 0.03
CA VAL A 415 33.88 -6.92 -0.19
C VAL A 415 35.21 -7.64 0.08
N LYS A 416 35.27 -8.43 1.17
CA LYS A 416 36.47 -9.19 1.52
C LYS A 416 36.83 -10.26 0.49
N PHE A 417 35.84 -10.96 -0.07
CA PHE A 417 36.11 -12.07 -0.99
C PHE A 417 36.27 -11.65 -2.45
N MET A 418 35.56 -10.60 -2.88
CA MET A 418 35.56 -10.20 -4.30
C MET A 418 36.62 -9.16 -4.66
N GLY A 419 37.07 -8.34 -3.69
CA GLY A 419 38.01 -7.24 -3.94
C GLY A 419 37.49 -6.27 -5.02
N GLU A 420 38.40 -5.54 -5.68
CA GLU A 420 38.09 -4.61 -6.77
C GLU A 420 38.12 -5.33 -8.14
N SER A 421 37.32 -6.40 -8.28
CA SER A 421 37.23 -7.16 -9.53
C SER A 421 36.07 -6.68 -10.42
N TYR A 422 36.11 -6.98 -11.72
CA TYR A 422 34.97 -6.69 -12.60
C TYR A 422 33.67 -7.35 -12.09
N ALA A 423 33.76 -8.52 -11.46
CA ALA A 423 32.62 -9.20 -10.87
C ALA A 423 31.99 -8.38 -9.72
N PHE A 424 32.78 -7.59 -9.00
CA PHE A 424 32.27 -6.69 -7.97
C PHE A 424 31.25 -5.68 -8.54
N TYR A 425 31.56 -5.02 -9.63
CA TYR A 425 30.67 -4.03 -10.26
C TYR A 425 29.37 -4.68 -10.79
N VAL A 426 29.48 -5.91 -11.30
CA VAL A 426 28.28 -6.66 -11.75
C VAL A 426 27.35 -6.97 -10.57
N VAL A 427 27.91 -7.38 -9.42
CA VAL A 427 27.12 -7.71 -8.24
C VAL A 427 26.51 -6.44 -7.63
N VAL A 428 27.23 -5.31 -7.61
CA VAL A 428 26.67 -4.01 -7.21
C VAL A 428 25.52 -3.61 -8.13
N PHE A 429 25.63 -3.78 -9.44
CA PHE A 429 24.51 -3.53 -10.36
C PHE A 429 23.29 -4.43 -10.07
N ILE A 430 23.52 -5.71 -9.76
CA ILE A 430 22.47 -6.66 -9.37
C ILE A 430 21.86 -6.24 -8.03
N GLY A 431 22.67 -5.80 -7.07
CA GLY A 431 22.22 -5.26 -5.78
C GLY A 431 21.29 -4.06 -5.97
N MET A 432 21.68 -3.10 -6.80
CA MET A 432 20.85 -1.95 -7.15
C MET A 432 19.51 -2.37 -7.77
N PHE A 433 19.53 -3.34 -8.69
CA PHE A 433 18.31 -3.92 -9.24
C PHE A 433 17.43 -4.56 -8.15
N LEU A 434 18.02 -5.33 -7.22
CA LEU A 434 17.30 -5.99 -6.14
C LEU A 434 16.69 -5.00 -5.14
N VAL A 435 17.34 -3.88 -4.83
CA VAL A 435 16.78 -2.80 -3.99
C VAL A 435 15.43 -2.35 -4.54
N TYR A 436 15.32 -2.11 -5.84
CA TYR A 436 14.05 -1.71 -6.46
C TYR A 436 13.07 -2.86 -6.62
N TYR A 437 13.55 -4.05 -6.94
CA TYR A 437 12.70 -5.22 -7.17
C TYR A 437 12.02 -5.70 -5.89
N LEU A 438 12.77 -5.73 -4.78
CA LEU A 438 12.27 -6.25 -3.50
C LEU A 438 11.65 -5.18 -2.59
N LYS A 439 11.63 -3.92 -3.00
CA LYS A 439 11.08 -2.78 -2.23
C LYS A 439 9.68 -3.04 -1.69
N ALA A 440 8.81 -3.68 -2.47
CA ALA A 440 7.41 -3.93 -2.10
C ALA A 440 7.19 -5.30 -1.44
N TYR A 441 8.26 -6.09 -1.20
CA TYR A 441 8.10 -7.46 -0.66
C TYR A 441 7.96 -7.45 0.86
N LYS A 442 9.07 -7.36 1.58
CA LYS A 442 9.11 -7.28 3.05
C LYS A 442 10.13 -6.24 3.45
N GLN A 443 9.83 -5.45 4.48
CA GLN A 443 10.71 -4.39 4.95
C GLN A 443 12.12 -4.89 5.32
N ILE A 444 12.21 -6.04 5.98
CA ILE A 444 13.50 -6.64 6.35
C ILE A 444 14.35 -6.98 5.13
N VAL A 445 13.75 -7.52 4.06
CA VAL A 445 14.47 -7.89 2.82
C VAL A 445 14.94 -6.63 2.09
N PHE A 446 14.09 -5.60 2.04
CA PHE A 446 14.46 -4.30 1.48
C PHE A 446 15.61 -3.66 2.27
N ALA A 447 15.54 -3.65 3.61
CA ALA A 447 16.60 -3.10 4.45
C ALA A 447 17.92 -3.86 4.27
N THR A 448 17.87 -5.20 4.16
CA THR A 448 19.04 -6.04 3.90
C THR A 448 19.70 -5.70 2.56
N THR A 449 18.92 -5.66 1.48
CA THR A 449 19.45 -5.35 0.14
C THR A 449 19.94 -3.92 0.04
N PHE A 450 19.24 -2.98 0.67
CA PHE A 450 19.65 -1.57 0.70
C PHE A 450 20.95 -1.37 1.46
N MET A 451 21.11 -1.98 2.63
CA MET A 451 22.34 -1.89 3.42
C MET A 451 23.51 -2.60 2.74
N PHE A 452 23.28 -3.75 2.13
CA PHE A 452 24.28 -4.44 1.30
C PHE A 452 24.81 -3.51 0.20
N GLU A 453 23.89 -2.92 -0.57
CA GLU A 453 24.23 -2.03 -1.68
C GLU A 453 24.97 -0.79 -1.22
N PHE A 454 24.46 -0.16 -0.17
CA PHE A 454 25.06 1.03 0.42
C PHE A 454 26.49 0.76 0.91
N THR A 455 26.71 -0.32 1.65
CA THR A 455 28.03 -0.73 2.15
C THR A 455 28.99 -1.03 1.00
N SER A 456 28.53 -1.73 -0.02
CA SER A 456 29.34 -2.07 -1.20
C SER A 456 29.77 -0.83 -1.99
N ILE A 457 28.88 0.15 -2.18
CA ILE A 457 29.24 1.41 -2.84
C ILE A 457 30.22 2.22 -2.00
N PHE A 458 30.00 2.33 -0.68
CA PHE A 458 30.89 3.11 0.19
C PHE A 458 32.28 2.47 0.33
N SER A 459 32.41 1.16 0.22
CA SER A 459 33.72 0.49 0.22
C SER A 459 34.61 0.92 -0.96
N LEU A 460 34.01 1.37 -2.07
CA LEU A 460 34.75 1.93 -3.22
C LEU A 460 35.21 3.38 -3.00
N ILE A 461 34.54 4.12 -2.10
CA ILE A 461 34.77 5.54 -1.89
C ILE A 461 35.77 5.79 -0.76
N LYS A 462 35.66 5.01 0.33
CA LYS A 462 36.48 5.20 1.56
C LYS A 462 37.10 3.89 2.02
N ARG A 463 38.42 3.94 2.37
CA ARG A 463 39.10 2.77 2.97
C ARG A 463 38.56 2.41 4.36
N ASP A 464 38.15 3.42 5.17
CA ASP A 464 37.61 3.22 6.53
C ASP A 464 36.08 3.07 6.55
N PHE A 465 35.52 2.37 5.55
CA PHE A 465 34.09 2.19 5.43
C PHE A 465 33.45 1.38 6.60
N LEU A 466 34.25 0.57 7.32
CA LEU A 466 33.79 -0.20 8.47
C LEU A 466 33.24 0.66 9.60
N ALA A 467 34.05 1.67 10.03
CA ALA A 467 33.63 2.61 11.07
C ALA A 467 32.34 3.35 10.66
N LEU A 468 32.29 3.81 9.40
CA LEU A 468 31.13 4.50 8.86
C LEU A 468 29.86 3.63 8.87
N MET A 469 30.00 2.31 8.65
CA MET A 469 28.86 1.39 8.64
C MET A 469 28.35 1.05 10.05
N VAL A 470 29.25 0.94 11.02
CA VAL A 470 28.88 0.79 12.44
C VAL A 470 28.14 2.05 12.91
N ASP A 471 28.66 3.24 12.60
CA ASP A 471 27.99 4.51 12.89
C ASP A 471 26.59 4.53 12.26
N ARG A 472 26.45 4.04 11.02
CA ARG A 472 25.16 3.95 10.34
C ARG A 472 24.11 3.08 11.05
N LEU A 473 24.52 1.95 11.63
CA LEU A 473 23.63 1.10 12.43
C LEU A 473 23.22 1.80 13.73
N LEU A 474 24.16 2.48 14.39
CA LEU A 474 23.88 3.28 15.59
C LEU A 474 22.94 4.46 15.28
N ASP A 475 23.12 5.14 14.15
CA ASP A 475 22.25 6.22 13.70
C ASP A 475 20.80 5.73 13.46
N VAL A 476 20.62 4.53 12.87
CA VAL A 476 19.30 3.94 12.70
C VAL A 476 18.67 3.60 14.05
N ALA A 477 19.45 3.09 14.99
CA ALA A 477 18.96 2.80 16.35
C ALA A 477 18.58 4.09 17.10
N ALA A 478 19.40 5.13 17.02
CA ALA A 478 19.11 6.44 17.60
C ALA A 478 17.87 7.08 16.96
N GLY A 479 17.78 7.06 15.64
CA GLY A 479 16.60 7.55 14.92
C GLY A 479 15.31 6.82 15.31
N PHE A 480 15.38 5.50 15.45
CA PHE A 480 14.25 4.70 15.94
C PHE A 480 13.86 5.10 17.37
N LEU A 481 14.82 5.27 18.27
CA LEU A 481 14.56 5.67 19.65
C LEU A 481 13.86 7.04 19.72
N ILE A 482 14.35 8.04 18.96
CA ILE A 482 13.76 9.37 18.90
C ILE A 482 12.29 9.29 18.45
N VAL A 483 12.01 8.58 17.35
CA VAL A 483 10.65 8.46 16.82
C VAL A 483 9.76 7.69 17.81
N PHE A 484 10.27 6.63 18.41
CA PHE A 484 9.52 5.79 19.34
C PHE A 484 9.14 6.55 20.62
N VAL A 485 10.10 7.26 21.25
CA VAL A 485 9.82 8.07 22.43
C VAL A 485 8.85 9.19 22.12
N THR A 486 9.04 9.90 21.01
CA THR A 486 8.13 10.98 20.59
C THR A 486 6.73 10.44 20.28
N TYR A 487 6.65 9.24 19.70
CA TYR A 487 5.37 8.57 19.46
C TYR A 487 4.65 8.26 20.79
N LEU A 488 5.35 7.71 21.80
CA LEU A 488 4.77 7.42 23.11
C LEU A 488 4.24 8.68 23.81
N LEU A 489 4.97 9.81 23.69
CA LEU A 489 4.55 11.09 24.27
C LEU A 489 3.35 11.73 23.56
N THR A 490 3.18 11.45 22.28
CA THR A 490 2.10 12.01 21.43
C THR A 490 0.96 11.03 21.17
N ARG A 491 0.99 9.87 21.82
CA ARG A 491 0.01 8.79 21.62
C ARG A 491 -1.41 9.27 21.90
N LYS A 492 -2.30 8.96 20.98
CA LYS A 492 -3.74 9.22 21.12
C LYS A 492 -4.44 8.16 21.93
N ASN A 493 -5.56 8.56 22.50
CA ASN A 493 -6.52 7.61 23.03
C ASN A 493 -7.30 6.99 21.86
N ASP A 494 -6.85 5.81 21.38
CA ASP A 494 -7.41 5.14 20.20
C ASP A 494 -8.87 4.74 20.35
N TYR A 495 -9.34 4.61 21.61
CA TYR A 495 -10.70 4.21 21.94
C TYR A 495 -11.77 5.13 21.33
N THR A 496 -11.59 6.46 21.44
CA THR A 496 -12.54 7.43 20.86
C THR A 496 -12.53 7.42 19.33
N ALA A 497 -11.37 7.21 18.71
CA ALA A 497 -11.25 7.10 17.26
C ALA A 497 -11.96 5.84 16.74
N ILE A 498 -11.76 4.69 17.43
CA ILE A 498 -12.42 3.43 17.09
C ILE A 498 -13.94 3.53 17.29
N LYS A 499 -14.40 4.11 18.41
CA LYS A 499 -15.82 4.34 18.68
C LYS A 499 -16.47 5.18 17.57
N ASN A 500 -15.82 6.27 17.15
CA ASN A 500 -16.33 7.14 16.09
C ASN A 500 -16.35 6.45 14.73
N SER A 501 -15.30 5.69 14.39
CA SER A 501 -15.22 4.92 13.14
C SER A 501 -16.29 3.83 13.10
N LEU A 502 -16.51 3.11 14.21
CA LEU A 502 -17.57 2.11 14.31
C LEU A 502 -18.95 2.73 14.19
N SER A 503 -19.20 3.84 14.90
CA SER A 503 -20.48 4.56 14.79
C SER A 503 -20.76 5.00 13.36
N SER A 504 -19.75 5.54 12.66
CA SER A 504 -19.87 5.95 11.26
C SER A 504 -20.13 4.76 10.34
N ALA A 505 -19.44 3.63 10.56
CA ALA A 505 -19.63 2.40 9.78
C ALA A 505 -21.04 1.81 10.00
N LEU A 506 -21.55 1.81 11.24
CA LEU A 506 -22.88 1.32 11.56
C LEU A 506 -23.99 2.22 10.98
N ILE A 507 -23.83 3.55 11.03
CA ILE A 507 -24.74 4.50 10.40
C ILE A 507 -24.73 4.32 8.88
N GLY A 508 -23.53 4.20 8.27
CA GLY A 508 -23.39 3.92 6.85
C GLY A 508 -24.05 2.63 6.44
N PHE A 509 -23.85 1.55 7.21
CA PHE A 509 -24.52 0.27 6.99
C PHE A 509 -26.05 0.39 7.04
N ARG A 510 -26.59 1.11 8.03
CA ARG A 510 -28.01 1.40 8.15
C ARG A 510 -28.54 2.14 6.92
N ASN A 511 -27.86 3.21 6.50
CA ASN A 511 -28.23 3.98 5.32
C ASN A 511 -28.23 3.12 4.04
N LEU A 512 -27.24 2.25 3.89
CA LEU A 512 -27.14 1.36 2.74
C LEU A 512 -28.28 0.34 2.70
N VAL A 513 -28.66 -0.25 3.83
CA VAL A 513 -29.81 -1.14 3.89
C VAL A 513 -31.09 -0.36 3.52
N GLN A 514 -31.24 0.90 3.97
CA GLN A 514 -32.35 1.76 3.56
C GLN A 514 -32.38 2.05 2.06
N ILE A 515 -31.23 2.38 1.45
CA ILE A 515 -31.10 2.64 0.01
C ILE A 515 -31.37 1.37 -0.80
N SER A 516 -30.91 0.20 -0.32
CA SER A 516 -31.13 -1.07 -1.01
C SER A 516 -32.58 -1.54 -1.00
N LEU A 517 -33.36 -1.08 -0.03
CA LEU A 517 -34.80 -1.29 0.03
C LEU A 517 -35.57 -0.38 -0.95
N ASN A 518 -34.93 0.65 -1.47
CA ASN A 518 -35.53 1.63 -2.39
C ASN A 518 -35.14 1.31 -3.83
N GLU A 519 -36.05 0.77 -4.63
CA GLU A 519 -35.79 0.27 -5.99
C GLU A 519 -35.27 1.32 -6.99
N SER A 520 -35.31 2.63 -6.64
CA SER A 520 -35.08 3.72 -7.58
C SER A 520 -33.62 4.14 -7.76
N ASN A 521 -32.63 3.61 -7.01
CA ASN A 521 -31.28 4.18 -6.99
C ASN A 521 -30.15 3.14 -7.00
N LYS A 522 -30.05 2.35 -8.09
CA LYS A 522 -29.02 1.30 -8.26
C LYS A 522 -27.57 1.82 -8.24
N ASP A 523 -27.36 3.08 -8.70
CA ASP A 523 -26.01 3.66 -8.78
C ASP A 523 -25.52 4.16 -7.39
N ALA A 524 -26.42 4.64 -6.54
CA ALA A 524 -26.11 5.05 -5.17
C ALA A 524 -25.74 3.85 -4.28
N PHE A 525 -26.40 2.72 -4.48
CA PHE A 525 -26.14 1.48 -3.74
C PHE A 525 -24.69 0.99 -3.89
N SER A 526 -24.18 0.94 -5.12
CA SER A 526 -22.82 0.46 -5.40
C SER A 526 -21.71 1.38 -4.81
N ALA A 527 -21.95 2.69 -4.76
CA ALA A 527 -21.00 3.64 -4.17
C ALA A 527 -20.97 3.54 -2.63
N ASP A 528 -22.14 3.43 -2.02
CA ASP A 528 -22.27 3.34 -0.56
C ASP A 528 -21.79 1.99 -0.03
N GLU A 529 -22.01 0.88 -0.76
CA GLU A 529 -21.46 -0.43 -0.45
C GLU A 529 -19.93 -0.39 -0.33
N LYS A 530 -19.25 0.23 -1.30
CA LYS A 530 -17.78 0.37 -1.30
C LYS A 530 -17.29 1.23 -0.14
N ALA A 531 -17.99 2.32 0.16
CA ALA A 531 -17.66 3.21 1.26
C ALA A 531 -17.77 2.49 2.62
N ILE A 532 -18.79 1.66 2.80
CA ILE A 532 -19.02 0.92 4.05
C ILE A 532 -18.02 -0.22 4.21
N LEU A 533 -17.76 -0.98 3.16
CA LEU A 533 -16.72 -2.01 3.19
C LEU A 533 -15.34 -1.42 3.48
N GLY A 534 -15.04 -0.24 2.92
CA GLY A 534 -13.85 0.54 3.25
C GLY A 534 -13.80 0.89 4.73
N SER A 535 -14.86 1.48 5.28
CA SER A 535 -14.96 1.86 6.68
C SER A 535 -14.88 0.67 7.64
N LEU A 536 -15.47 -0.48 7.29
CA LEU A 536 -15.38 -1.72 8.07
C LEU A 536 -13.96 -2.29 8.07
N ASN A 537 -13.23 -2.20 6.95
CA ASN A 537 -11.84 -2.61 6.86
C ASN A 537 -10.91 -1.69 7.67
N GLU A 538 -11.12 -0.38 7.62
CA GLU A 538 -10.40 0.60 8.45
C GLU A 538 -10.65 0.37 9.93
N LEU A 539 -11.90 0.09 10.31
CA LEU A 539 -12.28 -0.25 11.67
C LEU A 539 -11.61 -1.56 12.13
N ASN A 540 -11.62 -2.60 11.30
CA ASN A 540 -10.96 -3.87 11.61
C ASN A 540 -9.45 -3.69 11.82
N TYR A 541 -8.83 -2.82 11.02
CA TYR A 541 -7.43 -2.45 11.19
C TYR A 541 -7.22 -1.66 12.50
N ALA A 542 -8.03 -0.65 12.78
CA ALA A 542 -7.95 0.14 14.01
C ALA A 542 -8.12 -0.72 15.27
N ILE A 543 -9.06 -1.66 15.28
CA ILE A 543 -9.27 -2.59 16.39
C ILE A 543 -8.07 -3.52 16.59
N LYS A 544 -7.49 -4.01 15.49
CA LYS A 544 -6.32 -4.90 15.53
C LYS A 544 -5.09 -4.22 16.14
N VAL A 545 -4.94 -2.91 15.89
CA VAL A 545 -3.79 -2.11 16.29
C VAL A 545 -3.95 -1.51 17.69
N SER A 546 -5.18 -1.32 18.16
CA SER A 546 -5.42 -0.67 19.45
C SER A 546 -5.07 -1.54 20.65
N LYS A 547 -4.19 -1.04 21.52
CA LYS A 547 -3.83 -1.68 22.80
C LYS A 547 -4.88 -1.50 23.88
N ASN A 548 -5.66 -0.42 23.83
CA ASN A 548 -6.69 -0.14 24.84
C ASN A 548 -7.87 -1.10 24.76
N LEU A 549 -8.05 -1.77 23.62
CA LEU A 549 -9.04 -2.84 23.45
C LEU A 549 -8.61 -4.18 24.05
N ASP A 550 -7.35 -4.35 24.44
CA ASP A 550 -6.90 -5.56 25.15
C ASP A 550 -7.47 -5.62 26.58
N GLU A 551 -7.87 -4.45 27.13
CA GLU A 551 -8.61 -4.36 28.40
C GLU A 551 -10.10 -4.73 28.26
N LEU A 552 -10.66 -4.62 27.05
CA LEU A 552 -11.99 -5.14 26.74
C LEU A 552 -11.86 -6.65 26.49
N LYS A 553 -12.34 -7.47 27.43
CA LYS A 553 -12.36 -8.95 27.36
C LYS A 553 -12.93 -9.54 26.06
N GLU A 554 -13.37 -8.70 25.13
CA GLU A 554 -14.14 -9.04 23.93
C GLU A 554 -13.53 -8.58 22.61
N LYS A 555 -12.25 -8.17 22.57
CA LYS A 555 -11.59 -7.74 21.31
C LYS A 555 -11.74 -8.76 20.18
N ASN A 556 -11.54 -10.03 20.48
CA ASN A 556 -11.69 -11.10 19.50
C ASN A 556 -13.16 -11.33 19.10
N ALA A 557 -14.08 -11.19 20.06
CA ALA A 557 -15.50 -11.28 19.77
C ALA A 557 -15.94 -10.12 18.86
N LEU A 558 -15.53 -8.88 19.17
CA LEU A 558 -15.82 -7.71 18.37
C LEU A 558 -15.27 -7.81 16.93
N GLN A 559 -14.04 -8.31 16.75
CA GLN A 559 -13.47 -8.55 15.42
C GLN A 559 -14.25 -9.60 14.65
N ASN A 560 -14.67 -10.69 15.31
CA ASN A 560 -15.49 -11.72 14.68
C ASN A 560 -16.87 -11.19 14.30
N ASP A 561 -17.47 -10.34 15.11
CA ASP A 561 -18.78 -9.76 14.84
C ASP A 561 -18.75 -8.78 13.67
N ILE A 562 -17.74 -7.93 13.58
CA ILE A 562 -17.52 -7.06 12.42
C ILE A 562 -17.30 -7.87 11.15
N LYS A 563 -16.54 -8.96 11.25
CA LYS A 563 -16.33 -9.89 10.14
C LYS A 563 -17.63 -10.54 9.70
N ILE A 564 -18.45 -11.01 10.65
CA ILE A 564 -19.77 -11.62 10.37
C ILE A 564 -20.72 -10.61 9.72
N ILE A 565 -20.75 -9.36 10.19
CA ILE A 565 -21.55 -8.29 9.59
C ILE A 565 -21.10 -8.01 8.16
N SER A 566 -19.80 -7.82 7.96
CA SER A 566 -19.21 -7.60 6.64
C SER A 566 -19.53 -8.75 5.66
N ASP A 567 -19.38 -9.99 6.12
CA ASP A 567 -19.63 -11.17 5.29
C ASP A 567 -21.11 -11.36 4.97
N ARG A 568 -22.01 -11.07 5.90
CA ARG A 568 -23.47 -11.18 5.68
C ARG A 568 -24.04 -10.04 4.86
N PHE A 569 -23.42 -8.89 4.88
CA PHE A 569 -23.79 -7.76 4.07
C PHE A 569 -23.75 -8.11 2.57
N LEU A 570 -22.70 -8.79 2.12
CA LEU A 570 -22.58 -9.26 0.74
C LEU A 570 -23.67 -10.28 0.34
N MET A 571 -24.22 -11.02 1.31
CA MET A 571 -25.32 -11.94 1.06
C MET A 571 -26.68 -11.24 0.92
N LEU A 572 -26.83 -10.06 1.52
CA LEU A 572 -28.09 -9.31 1.51
C LEU A 572 -28.34 -8.61 0.17
N ASP A 573 -27.29 -8.27 -0.57
CA ASP A 573 -27.35 -7.44 -1.79
C ASP A 573 -28.48 -7.84 -2.76
N LYS A 574 -28.59 -9.13 -3.09
CA LYS A 574 -29.57 -9.60 -4.08
C LYS A 574 -31.00 -9.70 -3.58
N LYS A 575 -31.18 -10.02 -2.30
CA LYS A 575 -32.51 -10.28 -1.72
C LYS A 575 -33.17 -9.01 -1.21
N ILE A 576 -32.39 -8.04 -0.77
CA ILE A 576 -32.89 -6.76 -0.29
C ILE A 576 -33.47 -5.92 -1.43
N LYS A 577 -32.94 -6.02 -2.65
CA LYS A 577 -33.47 -5.33 -3.86
C LYS A 577 -34.91 -5.71 -4.21
N LYS A 578 -35.47 -6.77 -3.62
CA LYS A 578 -36.85 -7.22 -3.83
C LYS A 578 -37.81 -6.78 -2.71
N LEU A 579 -37.32 -6.10 -1.68
CA LEU A 579 -38.13 -5.66 -0.56
C LEU A 579 -38.65 -4.23 -0.77
N PRO A 580 -39.91 -3.94 -0.41
CA PRO A 580 -40.41 -2.57 -0.40
C PRO A 580 -39.69 -1.74 0.69
N TYR A 581 -39.62 -0.45 0.44
CA TYR A 581 -38.97 0.54 1.28
C TYR A 581 -39.52 0.58 2.69
N TYR A 582 -38.82 0.02 3.66
CA TYR A 582 -38.98 0.30 5.06
C TYR A 582 -37.81 -0.20 5.92
N PHE A 583 -37.44 0.41 6.97
CA PHE A 583 -36.68 0.52 7.99
C PHE A 583 -36.26 -0.47 8.95
N ILE A 584 -35.46 -0.41 9.66
CA ILE A 584 -34.60 -1.33 10.33
C ILE A 584 -34.69 -1.20 11.85
N SER A 585 -35.88 -1.18 12.40
CA SER A 585 -36.02 -1.65 13.76
C SER A 585 -36.34 -3.16 13.71
N GLU A 586 -35.96 -3.86 14.75
CA GLU A 586 -36.22 -5.29 14.89
C GLU A 586 -37.72 -5.61 14.73
N ILE A 587 -38.58 -4.68 15.19
CA ILE A 587 -40.04 -4.77 15.11
C ILE A 587 -40.54 -4.61 13.67
N GLU A 588 -39.97 -3.63 12.93
CA GLU A 588 -40.40 -3.36 11.55
C GLU A 588 -39.88 -4.43 10.59
N ALA A 589 -38.68 -4.97 10.79
CA ALA A 589 -38.22 -6.11 10.01
C ALA A 589 -39.09 -7.37 10.17
N LYS A 590 -39.66 -7.60 11.37
CA LYS A 590 -40.61 -8.68 11.64
C LYS A 590 -41.94 -8.48 10.91
N LEU A 591 -42.41 -7.24 10.77
CA LEU A 591 -43.73 -6.94 10.22
C LEU A 591 -43.74 -6.84 8.70
N LEU A 592 -42.66 -6.43 8.06
CA LEU A 592 -42.67 -5.99 6.68
C LEU A 592 -41.99 -6.95 5.68
N CYS A 593 -41.14 -7.85 6.16
CA CYS A 593 -40.46 -8.80 5.27
C CYS A 593 -41.31 -10.04 5.00
N LYS A 594 -41.75 -10.19 3.76
CA LYS A 594 -42.53 -11.37 3.32
C LYS A 594 -41.69 -12.65 3.16
N ASP A 595 -40.37 -12.51 2.96
CA ASP A 595 -39.46 -13.66 2.86
C ASP A 595 -38.85 -13.95 4.24
N GLU A 596 -39.25 -15.06 4.86
CA GLU A 596 -38.81 -15.48 6.19
C GLU A 596 -37.28 -15.65 6.30
N ASN A 597 -36.58 -16.03 5.24
CA ASN A 597 -35.12 -16.18 5.26
C ASN A 597 -34.42 -14.83 5.27
N VAL A 598 -34.95 -13.88 4.50
CA VAL A 598 -34.44 -12.50 4.49
C VAL A 598 -34.71 -11.81 5.82
N LYS A 599 -35.92 -12.01 6.39
CA LYS A 599 -36.30 -11.52 7.70
C LYS A 599 -35.33 -11.99 8.81
N LYS A 600 -35.06 -13.31 8.85
CA LYS A 600 -34.11 -13.90 9.79
C LYS A 600 -32.71 -13.32 9.62
N LEU A 601 -32.30 -13.06 8.38
CA LEU A 601 -30.98 -12.49 8.08
C LEU A 601 -30.88 -11.03 8.54
N ILE A 602 -31.89 -10.21 8.25
CA ILE A 602 -31.96 -8.80 8.70
C ILE A 602 -31.98 -8.72 10.22
N LEU A 603 -32.79 -9.56 10.87
CA LEU A 603 -32.86 -9.62 12.33
C LEU A 603 -31.51 -9.99 12.97
N ARG A 604 -30.80 -10.97 12.40
CA ARG A 604 -29.46 -11.32 12.91
C ARG A 604 -28.44 -10.19 12.75
N VAL A 605 -28.52 -9.46 11.64
CA VAL A 605 -27.63 -8.29 11.42
C VAL A 605 -27.98 -7.16 12.40
N ALA A 606 -29.27 -6.88 12.61
CA ALA A 606 -29.75 -5.87 13.56
C ALA A 606 -29.37 -6.20 15.01
N LEU A 607 -29.58 -7.47 15.43
CA LEU A 607 -29.16 -7.93 16.77
C LEU A 607 -27.66 -7.77 16.98
N LYS A 608 -26.86 -8.17 16.00
CA LYS A 608 -25.40 -8.06 16.09
C LYS A 608 -24.92 -6.61 16.10
N GLN A 609 -25.60 -5.74 15.34
CA GLN A 609 -25.37 -4.31 15.38
C GLN A 609 -25.64 -3.73 16.78
N ASN A 610 -26.74 -4.13 17.41
CA ASN A 610 -27.10 -3.68 18.75
C ASN A 610 -26.14 -4.21 19.82
N GLU A 611 -25.70 -5.47 19.73
CA GLU A 611 -24.67 -6.04 20.60
C GLU A 611 -23.34 -5.25 20.53
N ILE A 612 -22.87 -4.94 19.33
CA ILE A 612 -21.65 -4.13 19.14
C ILE A 612 -21.84 -2.71 19.71
N TYR A 613 -23.01 -2.12 19.48
CA TYR A 613 -23.30 -0.77 19.99
C TYR A 613 -23.37 -0.73 21.52
N SER A 614 -23.97 -1.75 22.15
CA SER A 614 -24.02 -1.88 23.60
C SER A 614 -22.64 -2.15 24.22
N ALA A 615 -21.80 -2.95 23.58
CA ALA A 615 -20.44 -3.20 24.03
C ALA A 615 -19.51 -1.96 23.96
N LEU A 616 -19.87 -0.97 23.15
CA LEU A 616 -19.09 0.28 22.96
C LEU A 616 -19.67 1.49 23.70
N SER A 617 -20.82 1.35 24.34
CA SER A 617 -21.51 2.46 25.03
C SER A 617 -21.13 2.62 26.51
N PHE A 618 -19.98 2.11 26.94
CA PHE A 618 -19.40 2.32 28.27
C PHE A 618 -18.57 3.60 28.35
#